data_0682e08d80ffb25b9aa30f6f47ec9fc4
#
_entry.id   0682e08d80ffb25b9aa30f6f47ec9fc4
#
_cell.length_a   1.000
_cell.length_b   1.000
_cell.length_c   1.000
_cell.angle_alpha   90.00
_cell.angle_beta   90.00
_cell.angle_gamma   90.00
#
_symmetry.space_group_name_H-M   'P 1'
#
loop_
_entity.id
_entity.type
_entity.pdbx_description
1 polymer ?
#
loop_
_entity_poly.entity_id
_entity_poly.type
_entity_poly.pdbx_seq_one_letter_code
_entity_poly.pdbx_strand_id
1 'polypeptide(L)'
;MNKIDKLPDDAVKIINSEDYVDKKGNIYSFDNRYGHSKDLFIREQTISNGYKYCNVRYCINGKYKNITKKVNKIVATAFIPNPDNLPIVMHKNNNKLDNRVENLQWGTVSP
;
A
#
# COMPACT_ATOMS: atom_id res chain seq x y z
N MET A 1 -3.22 16.72 7.14
CA MET A 1 -2.32 15.95 6.27
C MET A 1 -0.96 15.82 6.92
N ASN A 2 -0.39 14.63 6.91
CA ASN A 2 0.91 14.36 7.53
C ASN A 2 2.01 14.54 6.48
N LYS A 3 2.44 15.79 6.32
CA LYS A 3 3.50 16.13 5.37
C LYS A 3 4.86 15.63 5.86
N ILE A 4 5.66 15.08 4.95
CA ILE A 4 7.00 14.59 5.24
C ILE A 4 8.01 15.20 4.26
N ASP A 5 9.30 15.16 4.63
CA ASP A 5 10.35 15.81 3.83
C ASP A 5 10.81 14.98 2.65
N LYS A 6 10.90 13.66 2.81
CA LYS A 6 11.32 12.77 1.73
C LYS A 6 10.78 11.37 1.93
N LEU A 7 10.75 10.60 0.82
CA LEU A 7 10.37 9.19 0.88
C LEU A 7 11.44 8.37 1.61
N PRO A 8 11.03 7.36 2.39
CA PRO A 8 11.99 6.38 2.93
C PRO A 8 12.75 5.68 1.80
N ASP A 9 13.96 5.24 2.10
CA ASP A 9 14.80 4.55 1.11
C ASP A 9 14.19 3.25 0.62
N ASP A 10 13.34 2.60 1.43
CA ASP A 10 12.68 1.36 1.08
C ASP A 10 11.34 1.54 0.39
N ALA A 11 10.90 2.78 0.18
CA ALA A 11 9.62 3.03 -0.49
C ALA A 11 9.72 2.73 -1.98
N VAL A 12 8.72 2.01 -2.51
CA VAL A 12 8.64 1.70 -3.93
C VAL A 12 7.31 2.19 -4.48
N LYS A 13 7.29 2.48 -5.78
CA LYS A 13 6.08 2.92 -6.44
C LYS A 13 5.09 1.77 -6.54
N ILE A 14 3.83 2.04 -6.17
CA ILE A 14 2.74 1.06 -6.31
C ILE A 14 2.42 0.90 -7.80
N ILE A 15 2.24 -0.36 -8.24
CA ILE A 15 1.96 -0.64 -9.65
C ILE A 15 0.68 0.08 -10.11
N ASN A 16 0.74 0.67 -11.30
CA ASN A 16 -0.37 1.45 -11.89
C ASN A 16 -0.82 2.63 -11.03
N SER A 17 0.08 3.16 -10.21
CA SER A 17 -0.21 4.28 -9.31
C SER A 17 0.96 5.25 -9.29
N GLU A 18 0.70 6.46 -8.81
CA GLU A 18 1.75 7.45 -8.52
C GLU A 18 2.09 7.49 -7.04
N ASP A 19 1.42 6.67 -6.23
CA ASP A 19 1.68 6.57 -4.80
C ASP A 19 2.78 5.54 -4.52
N TYR A 20 3.33 5.59 -3.31
CA TYR A 20 4.45 4.76 -2.88
C TYR A 20 4.09 4.01 -1.61
N VAL A 21 4.73 2.86 -1.40
CA VAL A 21 4.56 2.05 -0.19
C VAL A 21 5.93 1.63 0.32
N ASP A 22 6.11 1.66 1.65
CA ASP A 22 7.35 1.19 2.28
C ASP A 22 7.15 -0.22 2.87
N LYS A 23 8.24 -0.79 3.38
CA LYS A 23 8.21 -2.16 3.93
C LYS A 23 7.47 -2.28 5.25
N LYS A 24 7.12 -1.16 5.88
CA LYS A 24 6.35 -1.14 7.12
C LYS A 24 4.85 -1.02 6.87
N GLY A 25 4.45 -0.81 5.61
CA GLY A 25 3.05 -0.66 5.26
C GLY A 25 2.55 0.78 5.26
N ASN A 26 3.44 1.76 5.32
CA ASN A 26 3.05 3.15 5.17
C ASN A 26 2.91 3.50 3.69
N ILE A 27 1.91 4.30 3.36
CA ILE A 27 1.61 4.69 1.98
C ILE A 27 1.77 6.19 1.84
N TYR A 28 2.48 6.59 0.79
CA TYR A 28 2.89 7.98 0.55
C TYR A 28 2.36 8.47 -0.76
N SER A 29 2.05 9.76 -0.82
CA SER A 29 1.50 10.40 -2.00
C SER A 29 2.08 11.79 -2.16
N PHE A 30 2.15 12.26 -3.40
CA PHE A 30 2.52 13.65 -3.69
C PHE A 30 1.26 14.45 -3.96
N ASP A 31 1.13 15.60 -3.30
CA ASP A 31 0.04 16.53 -3.53
C ASP A 31 0.48 17.55 -4.58
N ASN A 32 -0.12 17.46 -5.76
CA ASN A 32 0.22 18.37 -6.85
C ASN A 32 -1.00 19.20 -7.32
N ARG A 33 -1.99 19.38 -6.43
CA ARG A 33 -3.25 20.07 -6.80
C ARG A 33 -3.06 21.47 -7.34
N TYR A 34 -2.01 22.13 -6.90
CA TYR A 34 -1.77 23.53 -7.29
C TYR A 34 -0.67 23.71 -8.33
N GLY A 35 -0.10 22.62 -8.84
CA GLY A 35 0.83 22.67 -9.96
C GLY A 35 2.23 23.19 -9.69
N HIS A 36 2.49 23.79 -8.55
CA HIS A 36 3.76 24.49 -8.29
C HIS A 36 4.65 23.79 -7.28
N SER A 37 4.10 22.95 -6.44
CA SER A 37 4.87 22.19 -5.48
C SER A 37 4.26 20.82 -5.32
N LYS A 38 5.13 19.83 -5.20
CA LYS A 38 4.71 18.45 -4.92
C LYS A 38 5.02 18.16 -3.48
N ASP A 39 4.07 18.47 -2.61
CA ASP A 39 4.22 18.13 -1.20
C ASP A 39 4.04 16.64 -1.01
N LEU A 40 4.98 16.03 -0.32
CA LEU A 40 4.93 14.62 -0.01
C LEU A 40 4.23 14.44 1.33
N PHE A 41 3.28 13.52 1.39
CA PHE A 41 2.56 13.24 2.65
C PHE A 41 2.29 11.76 2.79
N ILE A 42 2.13 11.32 4.05
CA ILE A 42 1.74 9.95 4.36
C ILE A 42 0.21 9.88 4.36
N ARG A 43 -0.34 8.88 3.69
CA ARG A 43 -1.80 8.71 3.64
C ARG A 43 -2.31 8.08 4.91
N GLU A 44 -3.46 8.58 5.38
CA GLU A 44 -4.14 7.99 6.51
C GLU A 44 -4.74 6.63 6.12
N GLN A 45 -4.73 5.72 7.08
CA GLN A 45 -5.29 4.39 6.91
C GLN A 45 -6.47 4.21 7.85
N THR A 46 -7.50 3.53 7.36
CA THR A 46 -8.69 3.24 8.16
C THR A 46 -8.71 1.76 8.55
N ILE A 47 -9.33 1.45 9.68
CA ILE A 47 -9.48 0.08 10.16
C ILE A 47 -10.94 -0.32 9.99
N SER A 48 -11.15 -1.45 9.32
CA SER A 48 -12.48 -2.01 9.11
C SER A 48 -12.39 -3.52 9.17
N ASN A 49 -13.25 -4.15 9.95
CA ASN A 49 -13.29 -5.62 10.14
C ASN A 49 -11.94 -6.20 10.55
N GLY A 50 -11.15 -5.43 11.33
CA GLY A 50 -9.84 -5.87 11.80
C GLY A 50 -8.68 -5.69 10.83
N TYR A 51 -8.94 -5.16 9.63
CA TYR A 51 -7.92 -4.92 8.62
C TYR A 51 -7.70 -3.43 8.39
N LYS A 52 -6.49 -3.06 7.96
CA LYS A 52 -6.20 -1.70 7.53
C LYS A 52 -6.45 -1.53 6.03
N TYR A 53 -7.09 -0.42 5.69
CA TYR A 53 -7.40 -0.02 4.32
C TYR A 53 -6.81 1.34 4.03
N CYS A 54 -6.45 1.57 2.78
CA CYS A 54 -5.94 2.86 2.34
C CYS A 54 -6.44 3.17 0.94
N ASN A 55 -6.78 4.43 0.71
CA ASN A 55 -7.08 4.91 -0.63
C ASN A 55 -5.76 5.11 -1.37
N VAL A 56 -5.69 4.57 -2.59
CA VAL A 56 -4.53 4.72 -3.45
C VAL A 56 -5.01 5.28 -4.79
N ARG A 57 -4.25 6.21 -5.33
CA ARG A 57 -4.60 6.83 -6.61
C ARG A 57 -3.99 6.02 -7.75
N TYR A 58 -4.84 5.27 -8.46
CA TYR A 58 -4.44 4.44 -9.59
C TYR A 58 -4.68 5.15 -10.90
N CYS A 59 -3.81 4.89 -11.87
CA CYS A 59 -3.99 5.31 -13.26
C CYS A 59 -4.39 4.10 -14.09
N ILE A 60 -5.63 4.09 -14.57
CA ILE A 60 -6.19 2.99 -15.35
C ILE A 60 -6.70 3.55 -16.68
N ASN A 61 -6.15 3.05 -17.79
CA ASN A 61 -6.51 3.50 -19.14
C ASN A 61 -6.39 5.02 -19.29
N GLY A 62 -5.33 5.61 -18.72
CA GLY A 62 -5.07 7.03 -18.82
C GLY A 62 -5.90 7.91 -17.89
N LYS A 63 -6.70 7.31 -17.03
CA LYS A 63 -7.56 8.05 -16.08
C LYS A 63 -7.16 7.72 -14.65
N TYR A 64 -7.14 8.75 -13.81
CA TYR A 64 -6.84 8.57 -12.37
C TYR A 64 -8.11 8.25 -11.60
N LYS A 65 -7.98 7.30 -10.67
CA LYS A 65 -9.10 6.85 -9.85
C LYS A 65 -8.59 6.48 -8.47
N ASN A 66 -9.27 6.95 -7.43
CA ASN A 66 -8.97 6.54 -6.06
C ASN A 66 -9.69 5.24 -5.76
N ILE A 67 -8.92 4.22 -5.35
CA ILE A 67 -9.46 2.90 -5.04
C ILE A 67 -8.98 2.53 -3.64
N THR A 68 -9.92 2.10 -2.80
CA THR A 68 -9.61 1.63 -1.45
C THR A 68 -9.13 0.18 -1.52
N LYS A 69 -7.95 -0.08 -0.97
CA LYS A 69 -7.35 -1.42 -0.95
C LYS A 69 -6.90 -1.78 0.45
N LYS A 70 -6.84 -3.08 0.74
CA LYS A 70 -6.22 -3.56 1.97
C LYS A 70 -4.72 -3.28 1.93
N VAL A 71 -4.18 -2.75 3.01
CA VAL A 71 -2.76 -2.40 3.08
C VAL A 71 -1.88 -3.64 2.93
N ASN A 72 -2.28 -4.79 3.53
CA ASN A 72 -1.52 -6.03 3.39
C ASN A 72 -1.35 -6.44 1.92
N LYS A 73 -2.39 -6.28 1.11
CA LYS A 73 -2.33 -6.61 -0.31
C LYS A 73 -1.39 -5.68 -1.06
N ILE A 74 -1.40 -4.40 -0.72
CA ILE A 74 -0.53 -3.40 -1.34
C ILE A 74 0.93 -3.75 -1.04
N VAL A 75 1.26 -4.03 0.22
CA VAL A 75 2.63 -4.36 0.64
C VAL A 75 3.09 -5.66 -0.01
N ALA A 76 2.27 -6.71 0.05
CA ALA A 76 2.66 -8.00 -0.50
C ALA A 76 2.87 -7.93 -2.01
N THR A 77 2.01 -7.22 -2.73
CA THR A 77 2.15 -7.06 -4.18
C THR A 77 3.43 -6.32 -4.54
N ALA A 78 3.83 -5.34 -3.71
CA ALA A 78 5.00 -4.51 -3.99
C ALA A 78 6.31 -5.22 -3.67
N PHE A 79 6.35 -6.05 -2.62
CA PHE A 79 7.62 -6.54 -2.08
C PHE A 79 7.79 -8.06 -2.07
N ILE A 80 6.71 -8.83 -2.13
CA ILE A 80 6.79 -10.29 -1.98
C ILE A 80 6.43 -10.95 -3.31
N PRO A 81 7.37 -11.66 -3.95
CA PRO A 81 7.07 -12.37 -5.19
C PRO A 81 5.93 -13.37 -5.00
N ASN A 82 5.11 -13.52 -6.04
CA ASN A 82 3.97 -14.44 -6.01
C ASN A 82 3.95 -15.27 -7.30
N PRO A 83 4.97 -16.14 -7.52
CA PRO A 83 5.08 -16.88 -8.77
C PRO A 83 3.94 -17.87 -9.00
N ASP A 84 3.34 -18.37 -7.92
CA ASP A 84 2.22 -19.31 -8.02
C ASP A 84 0.86 -18.62 -8.07
N ASN A 85 0.86 -17.29 -8.11
CA ASN A 85 -0.34 -16.47 -8.19
C ASN A 85 -1.36 -16.82 -7.10
N LEU A 86 -0.88 -16.92 -5.86
CA LEU A 86 -1.70 -17.26 -4.71
C LEU A 86 -2.68 -16.13 -4.38
N PRO A 87 -3.91 -16.44 -3.96
CA PRO A 87 -4.99 -15.45 -3.90
C PRO A 87 -5.04 -14.59 -2.65
N ILE A 88 -4.46 -15.00 -1.54
CA ILE A 88 -4.61 -14.27 -0.28
C ILE A 88 -3.27 -13.93 0.35
N VAL A 89 -3.29 -12.91 1.21
CA VAL A 89 -2.14 -12.51 2.03
C VAL A 89 -2.44 -12.89 3.47
N MET A 90 -1.50 -13.59 4.09
CA MET A 90 -1.61 -14.06 5.47
C MET A 90 -0.67 -13.27 6.37
N HIS A 91 -1.10 -13.04 7.62
CA HIS A 91 -0.27 -12.42 8.66
C HIS A 91 0.35 -13.52 9.51
N LYS A 92 1.68 -13.60 9.52
CA LYS A 92 2.38 -14.70 10.20
C LYS A 92 2.11 -14.76 11.69
N ASN A 93 1.96 -13.60 12.33
CA ASN A 93 1.68 -13.52 13.77
C ASN A 93 0.20 -13.42 14.10
N ASN A 94 -0.70 -13.58 13.10
CA ASN A 94 -2.14 -13.44 13.22
C ASN A 94 -2.61 -12.02 13.60
N ASN A 95 -1.74 -11.04 13.57
CA ASN A 95 -2.11 -9.65 13.81
C ASN A 95 -2.41 -8.96 12.47
N LYS A 96 -3.68 -8.80 12.16
CA LYS A 96 -4.14 -8.24 10.90
C LYS A 96 -3.76 -6.77 10.68
N LEU A 97 -3.33 -6.09 11.74
CA LEU A 97 -2.91 -4.69 11.68
C LEU A 97 -1.41 -4.54 11.48
N ASP A 98 -0.64 -5.63 11.55
CA ASP A 98 0.81 -5.63 11.37
C ASP A 98 1.15 -5.98 9.93
N ASN A 99 1.26 -4.95 9.09
CA ASN A 99 1.47 -5.09 7.65
C ASN A 99 2.92 -4.91 7.21
N ARG A 100 3.87 -5.16 8.12
CA ARG A 100 5.29 -5.18 7.75
C ARG A 100 5.56 -6.36 6.81
N VAL A 101 6.46 -6.15 5.85
CA VAL A 101 6.79 -7.18 4.85
C VAL A 101 7.16 -8.50 5.50
N GLU A 102 7.99 -8.48 6.55
CA GLU A 102 8.45 -9.68 7.24
C GLU A 102 7.33 -10.46 7.93
N ASN A 103 6.16 -9.83 8.14
CA ASN A 103 5.00 -10.48 8.75
C ASN A 103 3.98 -11.01 7.75
N LEU A 104 4.20 -10.80 6.46
CA LEU A 104 3.25 -11.16 5.40
C LEU A 104 3.75 -12.32 4.57
N GLN A 105 2.81 -13.13 4.08
CA GLN A 105 3.10 -14.18 3.10
C GLN A 105 1.87 -14.42 2.23
N TRP A 106 2.12 -14.84 1.00
CA TRP A 106 1.05 -15.27 0.11
C TRP A 106 0.58 -16.67 0.51
N GLY A 107 -0.71 -16.93 0.35
CA GLY A 107 -1.26 -18.22 0.69
C GLY A 107 -2.59 -18.49 0.01
N THR A 108 -3.17 -19.62 0.38
CA THR A 108 -4.48 -20.04 -0.11
C THR A 108 -5.42 -20.22 1.08
N VAL A 109 -6.73 -20.15 0.78
CA VAL A 109 -7.72 -20.49 1.79
C VAL A 109 -7.65 -22.00 2.04
N SER A 110 -7.41 -22.38 3.29
CA SER A 110 -7.44 -23.80 3.65
C SER A 110 -8.85 -24.35 3.58
N PRO A 111 -9.05 -25.49 2.93
CA PRO A 111 -10.36 -26.16 2.96
C PRO A 111 -10.69 -26.67 4.36
#